data_0a7d09ef2a011c85ed442679732ad857
#
_entry.id   0a7d09ef2a011c85ed442679732ad857
#
_cell.length_a   1.000
_cell.length_b   1.000
_cell.length_c   1.000
_cell.angle_alpha   90.00
_cell.angle_beta   90.00
_cell.angle_gamma   90.00
#
_symmetry.space_group_name_H-M   'P 1'
#
loop_
_entity.id
_entity.type
_entity.pdbx_description
1 polymer ?
#
loop_
_entity_poly.entity_id
_entity_poly.type
_entity_poly.pdbx_seq_one_letter_code
_entity_poly.pdbx_strand_id
1 'polypeptide(L)'
;MASIVSFLLATLSLVHAQQYRLQSAFTGPTFFDNFDFWTAGDPTFGYVHYIDRATAEQHGMINSTGNTATWGVDTTQILDPMANLGRLSVRLTSVQSWTHGLFILDLAHMPANECGVWPAWWMLGSGTWPANGEIDIIECTNNLPNNLMALHTAETPDCTVAGADQSGTLLTANCAAAGGYTGCGVSATKPNNIGTPFNQ
;
A
#
# COMPACT_ATOMS: atom_id res chain seq x y z
N MET A 1 43.54 -4.87 56.91
CA MET A 1 43.38 -4.58 55.45
C MET A 1 42.33 -5.55 54.89
N ALA A 2 41.14 -5.06 54.63
CA ALA A 2 40.07 -5.89 54.08
C ALA A 2 39.97 -5.61 52.56
N SER A 3 40.20 -6.65 51.76
CA SER A 3 40.07 -6.56 50.31
C SER A 3 38.59 -6.67 49.92
N ILE A 4 38.06 -5.63 49.30
CA ILE A 4 36.74 -5.62 48.69
C ILE A 4 36.89 -6.21 47.29
N VAL A 5 36.32 -7.38 47.08
CA VAL A 5 36.19 -7.99 45.74
C VAL A 5 34.87 -7.49 45.12
N SER A 6 34.95 -6.58 44.16
CA SER A 6 33.81 -6.10 43.39
C SER A 6 33.43 -7.13 42.33
N PHE A 7 32.26 -7.77 42.48
CA PHE A 7 31.67 -8.60 41.43
C PHE A 7 30.99 -7.70 40.39
N LEU A 8 31.54 -7.68 39.19
CA LEU A 8 30.89 -7.08 38.03
C LEU A 8 29.84 -8.05 37.50
N LEU A 9 28.54 -7.82 37.74
CA LEU A 9 27.47 -8.52 37.09
C LEU A 9 27.35 -7.99 35.64
N ALA A 10 27.82 -8.77 34.69
CA ALA A 10 27.54 -8.53 33.27
C ALA A 10 26.11 -8.98 32.96
N THR A 11 25.19 -8.07 32.76
CA THR A 11 23.85 -8.35 32.23
C THR A 11 23.98 -8.67 30.76
N LEU A 12 23.94 -9.92 30.38
CA LEU A 12 23.75 -10.34 28.99
C LEU A 12 22.33 -9.98 28.56
N SER A 13 22.20 -8.94 27.75
CA SER A 13 20.96 -8.67 27.03
C SER A 13 20.76 -9.76 25.99
N LEU A 14 19.81 -10.65 26.22
CA LEU A 14 19.37 -11.62 25.22
C LEU A 14 18.67 -10.87 24.10
N VAL A 15 19.37 -10.65 22.99
CA VAL A 15 18.76 -10.16 21.75
C VAL A 15 17.97 -11.33 21.17
N HIS A 16 16.66 -11.26 21.32
CA HIS A 16 15.76 -12.20 20.61
C HIS A 16 15.63 -11.73 19.17
N ALA A 17 16.31 -12.38 18.25
CA ALA A 17 16.08 -12.20 16.83
C ALA A 17 14.70 -12.80 16.48
N GLN A 18 13.79 -11.97 16.01
CA GLN A 18 12.49 -12.43 15.55
C GLN A 18 12.69 -13.09 14.18
N GLN A 19 12.33 -14.38 14.07
CA GLN A 19 12.39 -15.11 12.81
C GLN A 19 11.03 -15.04 12.12
N TYR A 20 10.98 -14.53 10.91
CA TYR A 20 9.81 -14.64 10.05
C TYR A 20 9.88 -15.93 9.24
N ARG A 21 8.73 -16.56 9.05
CA ARG A 21 8.58 -17.74 8.18
C ARG A 21 7.58 -17.40 7.09
N LEU A 22 7.88 -17.80 5.86
CA LEU A 22 6.96 -17.64 4.75
C LEU A 22 5.65 -18.40 5.05
N GLN A 23 4.55 -17.65 5.05
CA GLN A 23 3.20 -18.15 5.27
C GLN A 23 2.45 -18.28 3.94
N SER A 24 2.55 -17.27 3.09
CA SER A 24 1.85 -17.22 1.81
C SER A 24 2.75 -16.54 0.78
N ALA A 25 2.71 -17.04 -0.46
CA ALA A 25 3.35 -16.44 -1.60
C ALA A 25 2.33 -16.36 -2.74
N PHE A 26 2.05 -15.15 -3.20
CA PHE A 26 1.16 -14.91 -4.32
C PHE A 26 2.02 -14.68 -5.57
N THR A 27 2.12 -15.70 -6.39
CA THR A 27 2.98 -15.69 -7.59
C THR A 27 2.48 -16.71 -8.60
N GLY A 28 2.97 -16.63 -9.82
CA GLY A 28 2.69 -17.59 -10.88
C GLY A 28 1.26 -17.53 -11.43
N PRO A 29 0.83 -18.56 -12.15
CA PRO A 29 -0.45 -18.58 -12.87
C PRO A 29 -1.67 -18.43 -11.97
N THR A 30 -1.56 -18.78 -10.70
CA THR A 30 -2.64 -18.71 -9.71
C THR A 30 -2.64 -17.42 -8.89
N PHE A 31 -1.84 -16.42 -9.29
CA PHE A 31 -1.75 -15.15 -8.56
C PHE A 31 -3.13 -14.55 -8.27
N PHE A 32 -3.96 -14.41 -9.30
CA PHE A 32 -5.29 -13.78 -9.19
C PHE A 32 -6.32 -14.61 -8.43
N ASP A 33 -6.08 -15.89 -8.17
CA ASP A 33 -6.97 -16.74 -7.37
C ASP A 33 -6.93 -16.37 -5.87
N ASN A 34 -5.96 -15.56 -5.47
CA ASN A 34 -5.82 -15.05 -4.11
C ASN A 34 -6.58 -13.75 -3.86
N PHE A 35 -7.30 -13.23 -4.85
CA PHE A 35 -7.94 -11.93 -4.78
C PHE A 35 -9.38 -11.94 -5.28
N ASP A 36 -10.22 -11.19 -4.60
CA ASP A 36 -11.48 -10.72 -5.10
C ASP A 36 -11.27 -9.45 -5.94
N PHE A 37 -12.02 -9.32 -7.01
CA PHE A 37 -12.03 -8.14 -7.85
C PHE A 37 -13.13 -7.19 -7.39
N TRP A 38 -12.76 -6.00 -6.96
CA TRP A 38 -13.68 -4.97 -6.54
C TRP A 38 -14.43 -4.41 -7.75
N THR A 39 -15.76 -4.40 -7.70
CA THR A 39 -16.64 -3.92 -8.80
C THR A 39 -17.61 -2.83 -8.35
N ALA A 40 -17.60 -2.45 -7.08
CA ALA A 40 -18.42 -1.34 -6.60
C ALA A 40 -17.81 0.01 -7.01
N GLY A 41 -18.59 1.06 -6.83
CA GLY A 41 -18.13 2.43 -7.06
C GLY A 41 -16.90 2.78 -6.24
N ASP A 42 -16.12 3.71 -6.75
CA ASP A 42 -14.95 4.21 -6.03
C ASP A 42 -15.37 5.05 -4.83
N PRO A 43 -14.97 4.68 -3.60
CA PRO A 43 -15.31 5.43 -2.40
C PRO A 43 -14.67 6.83 -2.36
N THR A 44 -13.65 7.08 -3.17
CA THR A 44 -12.98 8.39 -3.28
C THR A 44 -13.50 9.23 -4.46
N PHE A 45 -14.56 8.76 -5.14
CA PHE A 45 -15.23 9.46 -6.24
C PHE A 45 -14.34 9.76 -7.45
N GLY A 46 -13.31 8.93 -7.70
CA GLY A 46 -12.47 9.01 -8.88
C GLY A 46 -13.25 8.68 -10.17
N TYR A 47 -12.77 9.19 -11.31
CA TYR A 47 -13.31 8.86 -12.63
C TYR A 47 -12.80 7.47 -13.07
N VAL A 48 -13.26 6.44 -12.39
CA VAL A 48 -12.82 5.06 -12.53
C VAL A 48 -14.02 4.11 -12.55
N HIS A 49 -13.92 3.04 -13.34
CA HIS A 49 -14.86 1.93 -13.38
C HIS A 49 -14.12 0.64 -13.08
N TYR A 50 -14.27 0.15 -11.87
CA TYR A 50 -13.67 -1.11 -11.45
C TYR A 50 -14.43 -2.29 -12.05
N ILE A 51 -13.69 -3.26 -12.61
CA ILE A 51 -14.22 -4.38 -13.38
C ILE A 51 -13.91 -5.72 -12.72
N ASP A 52 -14.76 -6.71 -13.02
CA ASP A 52 -14.56 -8.07 -12.58
C ASP A 52 -13.42 -8.77 -13.34
N ARG A 53 -13.04 -9.96 -12.84
CA ARG A 53 -11.97 -10.77 -13.40
C ARG A 53 -12.21 -11.13 -14.86
N ALA A 54 -13.41 -11.58 -15.22
CA ALA A 54 -13.71 -12.02 -16.57
C ALA A 54 -13.60 -10.86 -17.58
N THR A 55 -14.09 -9.69 -17.20
CA THR A 55 -13.94 -8.47 -17.98
C THR A 55 -12.50 -8.04 -18.11
N ALA A 56 -11.72 -8.11 -17.01
CA ALA A 56 -10.30 -7.78 -17.03
C ALA A 56 -9.48 -8.72 -17.93
N GLU A 57 -9.79 -10.01 -17.92
CA GLU A 57 -9.19 -11.01 -18.83
C GLU A 57 -9.56 -10.73 -20.28
N GLN A 58 -10.83 -10.46 -20.58
CA GLN A 58 -11.32 -10.14 -21.92
C GLN A 58 -10.62 -8.90 -22.51
N HIS A 59 -10.35 -7.88 -21.70
CA HIS A 59 -9.69 -6.65 -22.11
C HIS A 59 -8.15 -6.74 -22.03
N GLY A 60 -7.58 -7.88 -21.65
CA GLY A 60 -6.14 -8.07 -21.51
C GLY A 60 -5.51 -7.19 -20.42
N MET A 61 -6.30 -6.77 -19.43
CA MET A 61 -5.86 -5.89 -18.33
C MET A 61 -5.21 -6.64 -17.19
N ILE A 62 -5.31 -7.98 -17.19
CA ILE A 62 -4.58 -8.84 -16.26
C ILE A 62 -3.87 -9.95 -17.03
N ASN A 63 -2.68 -10.30 -16.54
CA ASN A 63 -1.92 -11.43 -17.06
C ASN A 63 -1.05 -12.01 -15.94
N SER A 64 -0.88 -13.33 -15.95
CA SER A 64 -0.04 -14.02 -14.99
C SER A 64 0.71 -15.15 -15.69
N THR A 65 2.00 -14.94 -15.93
CA THR A 65 2.88 -15.90 -16.63
C THR A 65 4.21 -16.05 -15.91
N GLY A 66 4.71 -17.27 -15.86
CA GLY A 66 5.91 -17.57 -15.07
C GLY A 66 5.71 -17.20 -13.61
N ASN A 67 6.56 -16.34 -13.07
CA ASN A 67 6.46 -15.82 -11.70
C ASN A 67 5.97 -14.37 -11.63
N THR A 68 5.50 -13.81 -12.75
CA THR A 68 5.09 -12.41 -12.83
C THR A 68 3.58 -12.33 -13.01
N ALA A 69 2.95 -11.40 -12.31
CA ALA A 69 1.56 -11.00 -12.52
C ALA A 69 1.50 -9.51 -12.87
N THR A 70 0.64 -9.15 -13.81
CA THR A 70 0.40 -7.77 -14.23
C THR A 70 -1.08 -7.45 -14.16
N TRP A 71 -1.40 -6.28 -13.69
CA TRP A 71 -2.75 -5.73 -13.70
C TRP A 71 -2.68 -4.22 -13.79
N GLY A 72 -3.77 -3.59 -14.21
CA GLY A 72 -3.75 -2.14 -14.37
C GLY A 72 -5.06 -1.55 -14.84
N VAL A 73 -4.95 -0.55 -15.68
CA VAL A 73 -6.05 0.21 -16.26
C VAL A 73 -6.09 -0.01 -17.77
N ASP A 74 -7.26 0.24 -18.39
CA ASP A 74 -7.37 0.26 -19.85
C ASP A 74 -6.55 1.42 -20.44
N THR A 75 -5.66 1.07 -21.35
CA THR A 75 -4.81 2.02 -22.09
C THR A 75 -5.20 2.16 -23.57
N THR A 76 -6.28 1.52 -23.99
CA THR A 76 -6.65 1.42 -25.40
C THR A 76 -7.71 2.43 -25.80
N GLN A 77 -8.55 2.86 -24.87
CA GLN A 77 -9.69 3.73 -25.15
C GLN A 77 -9.40 5.19 -24.79
N ILE A 78 -9.81 6.07 -25.71
CA ILE A 78 -9.95 7.49 -25.40
C ILE A 78 -11.37 7.68 -24.90
N LEU A 79 -11.50 8.09 -23.63
CA LEU A 79 -12.79 8.27 -22.98
C LEU A 79 -13.35 9.66 -23.27
N ASP A 80 -14.68 9.71 -23.48
CA ASP A 80 -15.41 10.96 -23.41
C ASP A 80 -15.51 11.38 -21.93
N PRO A 81 -14.97 12.54 -21.54
CA PRO A 81 -15.04 13.02 -20.16
C PRO A 81 -16.46 13.30 -19.69
N MET A 82 -17.43 13.39 -20.60
CA MET A 82 -18.84 13.55 -20.27
C MET A 82 -19.58 12.19 -20.13
N ALA A 83 -18.94 11.08 -20.48
CA ALA A 83 -19.49 9.76 -20.23
C ALA A 83 -19.45 9.46 -18.71
N ASN A 84 -20.54 8.94 -18.18
CA ASN A 84 -20.67 8.62 -16.75
C ASN A 84 -19.89 7.37 -16.32
N LEU A 85 -19.21 6.70 -17.24
CA LEU A 85 -18.38 5.53 -16.97
C LEU A 85 -16.92 5.99 -16.91
N GLY A 86 -16.28 5.79 -15.78
CA GLY A 86 -14.85 6.07 -15.63
C GLY A 86 -13.97 5.10 -16.43
N ARG A 87 -12.66 5.25 -16.29
CA ARG A 87 -11.68 4.36 -16.92
C ARG A 87 -11.74 2.96 -16.32
N LEU A 88 -11.85 1.94 -17.19
CA LEU A 88 -11.77 0.55 -16.74
C LEU A 88 -10.46 0.34 -15.97
N SER A 89 -10.57 -0.21 -14.77
CA SER A 89 -9.45 -0.37 -13.86
C SER A 89 -9.59 -1.64 -13.03
N VAL A 90 -8.46 -2.18 -12.58
CA VAL A 90 -8.44 -3.36 -11.72
C VAL A 90 -8.08 -2.94 -10.30
N ARG A 91 -8.95 -3.28 -9.35
CA ARG A 91 -8.70 -3.19 -7.92
C ARG A 91 -8.86 -4.57 -7.29
N LEU A 92 -7.81 -5.03 -6.63
CA LEU A 92 -7.72 -6.36 -6.03
C LEU A 92 -7.81 -6.25 -4.51
N THR A 93 -8.59 -7.15 -3.90
CA THR A 93 -8.67 -7.32 -2.46
C THR A 93 -8.28 -8.76 -2.12
N SER A 94 -7.31 -8.98 -1.25
CA SER A 94 -6.91 -10.33 -0.89
C SER A 94 -8.04 -11.09 -0.18
N VAL A 95 -8.27 -12.34 -0.59
CA VAL A 95 -9.22 -13.26 0.09
C VAL A 95 -8.75 -13.54 1.51
N GLN A 96 -7.45 -13.71 1.69
CA GLN A 96 -6.85 -13.91 3.00
C GLN A 96 -6.64 -12.57 3.72
N SER A 97 -6.89 -12.56 5.03
CA SER A 97 -6.60 -11.44 5.92
C SER A 97 -5.60 -11.85 7.01
N TRP A 98 -4.86 -10.87 7.55
CA TRP A 98 -3.83 -11.08 8.56
C TRP A 98 -3.98 -10.07 9.68
N THR A 99 -3.69 -10.49 10.90
CA THR A 99 -3.66 -9.58 12.05
C THR A 99 -2.31 -8.85 12.17
N HIS A 100 -1.24 -9.52 11.79
CA HIS A 100 0.13 -9.00 11.80
C HIS A 100 1.03 -9.88 10.91
N GLY A 101 2.18 -9.35 10.53
CA GLY A 101 3.15 -10.08 9.73
C GLY A 101 4.20 -9.16 9.10
N LEU A 102 5.10 -9.77 8.34
CA LEU A 102 5.98 -9.09 7.40
C LEU A 102 5.41 -9.28 5.99
N PHE A 103 5.14 -8.18 5.30
CA PHE A 103 4.61 -8.17 3.94
C PHE A 103 5.68 -7.64 2.99
N ILE A 104 5.92 -8.36 1.91
CA ILE A 104 6.92 -8.00 0.91
C ILE A 104 6.25 -8.00 -0.45
N LEU A 105 6.32 -6.87 -1.14
CA LEU A 105 5.97 -6.74 -2.54
C LEU A 105 7.26 -6.68 -3.36
N ASP A 106 7.41 -7.62 -4.29
CA ASP A 106 8.44 -7.57 -5.34
C ASP A 106 7.80 -6.95 -6.59
N LEU A 107 8.07 -5.68 -6.82
CA LEU A 107 7.46 -4.87 -7.86
C LEU A 107 8.47 -4.61 -8.97
N ALA A 108 8.21 -5.16 -10.16
CA ALA A 108 9.08 -5.01 -11.31
C ALA A 108 8.80 -3.74 -12.14
N HIS A 109 7.54 -3.29 -12.15
CA HIS A 109 7.10 -2.13 -12.94
C HIS A 109 5.85 -1.52 -12.32
N MET A 110 5.71 -0.21 -12.42
CA MET A 110 4.52 0.52 -11.98
C MET A 110 4.10 1.57 -13.01
N PRO A 111 2.85 2.07 -12.97
CA PRO A 111 2.40 3.13 -13.85
C PRO A 111 3.25 4.39 -13.73
N ALA A 112 3.34 5.14 -14.83
CA ALA A 112 3.90 6.48 -14.77
C ALA A 112 3.07 7.38 -13.81
N ASN A 113 3.74 8.35 -13.21
CA ASN A 113 3.08 9.38 -12.42
C ASN A 113 2.50 10.45 -13.36
N GLU A 114 1.27 10.24 -13.78
CA GLU A 114 0.54 11.09 -14.72
C GLU A 114 -0.81 11.53 -14.13
N CYS A 115 -1.35 12.62 -14.66
CA CYS A 115 -2.63 13.14 -14.22
C CYS A 115 -3.74 12.10 -14.40
N GLY A 116 -4.53 11.87 -13.35
CA GLY A 116 -5.59 10.87 -13.32
C GLY A 116 -5.14 9.44 -12.99
N VAL A 117 -3.86 9.21 -12.74
CA VAL A 117 -3.32 7.89 -12.35
C VAL A 117 -3.13 7.84 -10.84
N TRP A 118 -3.57 6.74 -10.23
CA TRP A 118 -3.47 6.50 -8.79
C TRP A 118 -3.13 5.02 -8.50
N PRO A 119 -1.87 4.62 -8.58
CA PRO A 119 -1.42 3.32 -8.13
C PRO A 119 -1.36 3.26 -6.60
N ALA A 120 -1.76 2.12 -6.03
CA ALA A 120 -1.68 1.90 -4.59
C ALA A 120 -1.35 0.44 -4.25
N TRP A 121 -0.55 0.26 -3.21
CA TRP A 121 -0.41 -1.00 -2.47
C TRP A 121 -0.55 -0.69 -0.99
N TRP A 122 -1.59 -1.24 -0.39
CA TRP A 122 -2.12 -0.79 0.88
C TRP A 122 -2.82 -1.90 1.64
N MET A 123 -3.11 -1.67 2.90
CA MET A 123 -3.82 -2.58 3.79
C MET A 123 -5.00 -1.85 4.41
N LEU A 124 -6.14 -2.54 4.50
CA LEU A 124 -7.38 -2.00 5.02
C LEU A 124 -7.93 -2.89 6.12
N GLY A 125 -8.29 -2.30 7.25
CA GLY A 125 -9.06 -2.96 8.29
C GLY A 125 -10.50 -3.22 7.84
N SER A 126 -11.09 -4.32 8.31
CA SER A 126 -12.47 -4.67 7.98
C SER A 126 -13.49 -3.71 8.60
N GLY A 127 -14.67 -3.58 7.98
CA GLY A 127 -15.77 -2.79 8.51
C GLY A 127 -15.79 -1.34 8.04
N THR A 128 -16.38 -0.45 8.85
CA THR A 128 -16.54 0.96 8.46
C THR A 128 -15.23 1.71 8.60
N TRP A 129 -14.76 2.25 7.48
CA TRP A 129 -13.59 3.13 7.45
C TRP A 129 -13.83 4.42 8.27
N PRO A 130 -12.83 4.93 9.00
CA PRO A 130 -11.47 4.43 9.22
C PRO A 130 -11.32 3.63 10.52
N ALA A 131 -12.41 3.07 11.07
CA ALA A 131 -12.45 2.51 12.43
C ALA A 131 -11.41 1.43 12.72
N ASN A 132 -11.10 0.61 11.72
CA ASN A 132 -10.12 -0.49 11.88
C ASN A 132 -8.79 -0.21 11.17
N GLY A 133 -8.57 1.02 10.76
CA GLY A 133 -7.32 1.52 10.23
C GLY A 133 -7.06 1.21 8.76
N GLU A 134 -6.12 1.96 8.20
CA GLU A 134 -5.57 1.80 6.87
C GLU A 134 -4.08 2.09 6.90
N ILE A 135 -3.31 1.36 6.09
CA ILE A 135 -1.87 1.53 5.95
C ILE A 135 -1.55 1.58 4.46
N ASP A 136 -1.09 2.72 3.97
CA ASP A 136 -0.69 2.94 2.60
C ASP A 136 0.83 2.85 2.49
N ILE A 137 1.32 1.88 1.72
CA ILE A 137 2.75 1.59 1.64
C ILE A 137 3.32 2.17 0.34
N ILE A 138 2.59 1.94 -0.77
CA ILE A 138 2.84 2.60 -2.04
C ILE A 138 1.59 3.33 -2.43
N GLU A 139 1.66 4.66 -2.54
CA GLU A 139 0.60 5.49 -3.03
C GLU A 139 1.14 6.73 -3.73
N CYS A 140 0.52 7.05 -4.86
CA CYS A 140 0.82 8.27 -5.58
C CYS A 140 -0.42 8.69 -6.37
N THR A 141 -0.75 9.96 -6.34
CA THR A 141 -1.84 10.51 -7.14
C THR A 141 -1.30 11.50 -8.15
N ASN A 142 -1.82 11.41 -9.37
CA ASN A 142 -1.44 12.31 -10.44
C ASN A 142 0.09 12.31 -10.68
N ASN A 143 0.67 13.48 -10.84
CA ASN A 143 2.08 13.68 -11.13
C ASN A 143 2.93 13.96 -9.88
N LEU A 144 2.53 13.45 -8.71
CA LEU A 144 3.36 13.57 -7.51
C LEU A 144 4.73 12.89 -7.72
N PRO A 145 5.81 13.56 -7.36
CA PRO A 145 7.16 13.08 -7.69
C PRO A 145 7.66 11.99 -6.75
N ASN A 146 7.00 11.78 -5.61
CA ASN A 146 7.45 10.86 -4.57
C ASN A 146 6.31 9.99 -4.06
N ASN A 147 6.66 8.79 -3.63
CA ASN A 147 5.76 7.91 -2.91
C ASN A 147 5.29 8.56 -1.61
N LEU A 148 4.01 8.49 -1.36
CA LEU A 148 3.38 8.90 -0.12
C LEU A 148 3.04 7.65 0.69
N MET A 149 3.58 7.55 1.89
CA MET A 149 3.18 6.54 2.86
C MET A 149 2.24 7.19 3.86
N ALA A 150 1.08 6.58 4.09
CA ALA A 150 0.07 7.14 4.97
C ALA A 150 -0.48 6.11 5.95
N LEU A 151 -1.01 6.61 7.07
CA LEU A 151 -1.82 5.84 8.01
C LEU A 151 -3.10 6.61 8.30
N HIS A 152 -4.22 5.88 8.36
CA HIS A 152 -5.51 6.44 8.72
C HIS A 152 -6.11 5.63 9.87
N THR A 153 -6.52 6.33 10.92
CA THR A 153 -7.16 5.72 12.09
C THR A 153 -8.49 6.41 12.40
N ALA A 154 -9.32 5.76 13.20
CA ALA A 154 -10.42 6.46 13.84
C ALA A 154 -9.92 7.69 14.59
N GLU A 155 -10.81 8.62 14.88
CA GLU A 155 -10.47 9.80 15.65
C GLU A 155 -9.97 9.39 17.05
N THR A 156 -8.66 9.51 17.23
CA THR A 156 -7.98 9.27 18.51
C THR A 156 -6.82 10.25 18.63
N PRO A 157 -6.65 10.92 19.76
CA PRO A 157 -5.55 11.86 19.94
C PRO A 157 -4.18 11.19 20.05
N ASP A 158 -4.16 9.87 20.22
CA ASP A 158 -2.94 9.16 20.62
C ASP A 158 -2.16 8.54 19.45
N CYS A 159 -2.76 8.45 18.24
CA CYS A 159 -2.08 7.93 17.06
C CYS A 159 -1.36 9.04 16.32
N THR A 160 -0.04 9.09 16.45
CA THR A 160 0.80 10.10 15.80
C THR A 160 2.15 9.53 15.40
N VAL A 161 2.69 10.04 14.29
CA VAL A 161 4.07 9.78 13.85
C VAL A 161 5.00 10.98 14.16
N ALA A 162 4.55 11.95 14.96
CA ALA A 162 5.41 13.03 15.44
C ALA A 162 6.56 12.46 16.28
N GLY A 163 7.80 12.84 15.94
CA GLY A 163 9.00 12.35 16.65
C GLY A 163 9.36 10.90 16.34
N ALA A 164 8.69 10.22 15.40
CA ALA A 164 9.12 8.93 14.89
C ALA A 164 10.43 9.08 14.09
N ASP A 165 11.26 8.03 14.13
CA ASP A 165 12.57 8.01 13.43
C ASP A 165 12.37 7.53 11.97
N GLN A 166 11.59 8.27 11.19
CA GLN A 166 11.40 8.01 9.77
C GLN A 166 12.44 8.73 8.91
N SER A 167 12.87 8.10 7.83
CA SER A 167 13.83 8.68 6.87
C SER A 167 13.18 9.59 5.82
N GLY A 168 11.84 9.60 5.73
CA GLY A 168 11.09 10.44 4.80
C GLY A 168 10.79 11.83 5.35
N THR A 169 10.20 12.68 4.52
CA THR A 169 9.72 14.02 4.93
C THR A 169 8.33 13.89 5.55
N LEU A 170 8.20 14.25 6.81
CA LEU A 170 6.90 14.30 7.49
C LEU A 170 6.04 15.40 6.88
N LEU A 171 4.84 15.04 6.44
CA LEU A 171 3.83 15.98 5.91
C LEU A 171 2.78 16.30 6.97
N THR A 172 2.20 15.28 7.56
CA THR A 172 1.19 15.37 8.62
C THR A 172 1.50 14.36 9.70
N ALA A 173 1.36 14.73 10.96
CA ALA A 173 1.78 13.90 12.08
C ALA A 173 0.62 13.10 12.70
N ASN A 174 -0.58 13.67 12.79
CA ASN A 174 -1.74 13.03 13.40
C ASN A 174 -2.39 12.06 12.40
N CYS A 175 -2.56 10.80 12.80
CA CYS A 175 -3.11 9.75 11.94
C CYS A 175 -4.64 9.66 11.97
N ALA A 176 -5.32 10.44 12.80
CA ALA A 176 -6.78 10.47 12.78
C ALA A 176 -7.30 10.96 11.42
N ALA A 177 -8.19 10.20 10.83
CA ALA A 177 -8.93 10.58 9.64
C ALA A 177 -10.25 11.24 10.07
N ALA A 178 -10.21 12.53 10.32
CA ALA A 178 -11.34 13.32 10.78
C ALA A 178 -11.72 14.39 9.74
N GLY A 179 -13.00 14.50 9.44
CA GLY A 179 -13.58 15.67 8.75
C GLY A 179 -13.14 15.94 7.32
N GLY A 180 -12.47 15.00 6.65
CA GLY A 180 -12.05 15.22 5.26
C GLY A 180 -10.85 14.38 4.81
N TYR A 181 -10.74 13.14 5.27
CA TYR A 181 -9.75 12.20 4.74
C TYR A 181 -8.29 12.63 4.93
N THR A 182 -7.96 13.15 6.10
CA THR A 182 -6.57 13.46 6.45
C THR A 182 -5.81 12.21 6.87
N GLY A 183 -5.29 12.02 7.97
CA GLY A 183 -4.39 10.96 8.37
C GLY A 183 -2.96 11.48 8.46
N CYS A 184 -2.04 10.67 8.93
CA CYS A 184 -0.63 11.05 8.91
C CYS A 184 0.05 10.60 7.62
N GLY A 185 1.00 11.40 7.13
CA GLY A 185 1.67 11.15 5.87
C GLY A 185 3.15 11.47 5.89
N VAL A 186 3.92 10.61 5.24
CA VAL A 186 5.37 10.74 5.05
C VAL A 186 5.71 10.59 3.57
N SER A 187 6.34 11.60 3.00
CA SER A 187 6.82 11.54 1.62
C SER A 187 8.20 10.90 1.56
N ALA A 188 8.41 9.99 0.63
CA ALA A 188 9.72 9.39 0.38
C ALA A 188 10.73 10.43 -0.11
N THR A 189 12.00 10.26 0.27
CA THR A 189 13.09 11.18 -0.12
C THR A 189 14.15 10.53 -0.99
N LYS A 190 14.16 9.19 -1.10
CA LYS A 190 15.09 8.50 -2.00
C LYS A 190 14.64 8.64 -3.46
N PRO A 191 15.55 8.74 -4.42
CA PRO A 191 15.19 8.76 -5.83
C PRO A 191 14.54 7.44 -6.26
N ASN A 192 13.85 7.47 -7.39
CA ASN A 192 13.27 6.29 -8.05
C ASN A 192 12.29 5.51 -7.15
N ASN A 193 11.51 6.22 -6.35
CA ASN A 193 10.60 5.59 -5.40
C ASN A 193 9.17 5.45 -5.94
N ILE A 194 8.84 6.08 -7.08
CA ILE A 194 7.49 6.06 -7.67
C ILE A 194 7.53 6.37 -9.17
N GLY A 195 6.51 5.90 -9.91
CA GLY A 195 6.23 6.29 -11.28
C GLY A 195 7.32 5.95 -12.29
N THR A 196 7.49 6.76 -13.31
CA THR A 196 8.50 6.58 -14.37
C THR A 196 9.92 6.43 -13.83
N PRO A 197 10.38 7.20 -12.84
CA PRO A 197 11.72 7.01 -12.29
C PRO A 197 11.95 5.65 -11.62
N PHE A 198 10.90 5.03 -11.09
CA PHE A 198 11.01 3.67 -10.52
C PHE A 198 11.37 2.63 -11.58
N ASN A 199 10.92 2.80 -12.81
CA ASN A 199 11.08 1.83 -13.92
C ASN A 199 12.44 1.92 -14.64
N GLN A 200 13.37 2.75 -14.16
CA GLN A 200 14.70 2.98 -14.79
C GLN A 200 15.82 2.09 -14.17
#